data_48dbb8267c2149e68c031feff1458c21
#
_entry.id   48dbb8267c2149e68c031feff1458c21
#
_cell.length_a   1.000
_cell.length_b   1.000
_cell.length_c   1.000
_cell.angle_alpha   90.00
_cell.angle_beta   90.00
_cell.angle_gamma   90.00
#
_symmetry.space_group_name_H-M   'P 1'
#
loop_
_entity.id
_entity.type
_entity.pdbx_description
1 polymer ?
#
loop_
_entity_poly.entity_id
_entity_poly.type
_entity_poly.pdbx_seq_one_letter_code
_entity_poly.pdbx_strand_id
1 'polypeptide(L)'
;MASNYLGRLKPEERKDLIQQLWDIQSGVCFISEEAIDLELHRDILDIDHVVPSKLGGKDDPSNFALTFASANRSKQASDLKLARILHRFKKLQDTIQEAEDRSPNLDDVIKTKGGSKHALKFRRENEHILYSLAQAGKSEVIKAPVHKDKLSGLEYFFAVLPLDFVFHDDKINPRSIGNNISKLIDEFYYGNPQLHIQLGWIDISENSESKVKIFDGQHKAAAQVLLGVSELPVRVFIDPDEDRIILTNFRAGTVLRQVAFDKSVQRHLGNTLYIDRVERYQKEHNLEADDLNFSERALTNYFKGESRELKRYILDSVRDAVTRNSDNKLMEFVDLGGRAKEKPISYSSIEKTFYSFFIYQDLLEIPISHKLEEGTNPRSLEKAQIVHLMNIIAEEIFIDQFDLDIGTSRIESKIQKGEDVPLEHVRAFRMGKEEIMYNWLKYLSQIVQSHFISQGQPVDEKKLFQYEFSDTLWTNIRNYVKNLSLLPLWTNNTLSTTVFGGKQNYQFWGTIFTSGASPQGVQVLARPINLLELQKPI
;
A
#
# COMPACT_ATOMS: atom_id res chain seq x y z
N MET A 1 -18.49 0.93 23.62
CA MET A 1 -19.12 0.62 24.91
C MET A 1 -20.45 1.36 24.91
N ALA A 2 -21.52 0.74 25.43
CA ALA A 2 -22.79 1.44 25.59
C ALA A 2 -22.61 2.59 26.59
N SER A 3 -23.29 3.73 26.38
CA SER A 3 -23.28 4.88 27.31
C SER A 3 -23.97 4.50 28.60
N ASN A 4 -23.27 4.67 29.72
CA ASN A 4 -23.87 4.48 31.05
C ASN A 4 -24.88 5.58 31.35
N TYR A 5 -24.67 6.81 30.85
CA TYR A 5 -25.59 7.92 30.99
C TYR A 5 -26.92 7.63 30.30
N LEU A 6 -26.88 7.27 28.99
CA LEU A 6 -28.10 6.97 28.22
C LEU A 6 -28.86 5.74 28.76
N GLY A 7 -28.14 4.76 29.34
CA GLY A 7 -28.77 3.58 29.95
C GLY A 7 -29.51 3.83 31.24
N ARG A 8 -29.29 4.98 31.91
CA ARG A 8 -29.95 5.38 33.15
C ARG A 8 -31.16 6.30 32.96
N LEU A 9 -31.30 6.87 31.74
CA LEU A 9 -32.40 7.81 31.46
C LEU A 9 -33.74 7.08 31.40
N LYS A 10 -34.75 7.68 32.02
CA LYS A 10 -36.14 7.27 31.86
C LYS A 10 -36.63 7.65 30.45
N PRO A 11 -37.69 7.02 29.94
CA PRO A 11 -38.21 7.30 28.60
C PRO A 11 -38.49 8.80 28.34
N GLU A 12 -39.06 9.50 29.31
CA GLU A 12 -39.34 10.96 29.22
C GLU A 12 -38.04 11.77 29.15
N GLU A 13 -37.08 11.49 30.03
CA GLU A 13 -35.78 12.18 30.07
C GLU A 13 -34.99 11.94 28.74
N ARG A 14 -35.13 10.75 28.15
CA ARG A 14 -34.52 10.46 26.84
C ARG A 14 -35.20 11.24 25.72
N LYS A 15 -36.53 11.43 25.79
CA LYS A 15 -37.28 12.24 24.83
C LYS A 15 -36.89 13.72 24.92
N ASP A 16 -36.74 14.23 26.14
CA ASP A 16 -36.27 15.60 26.36
C ASP A 16 -34.86 15.83 25.83
N LEU A 17 -33.95 14.86 26.04
CA LEU A 17 -32.61 14.91 25.50
C LEU A 17 -32.60 14.89 23.94
N ILE A 18 -33.44 14.07 23.32
CA ILE A 18 -33.57 14.04 21.85
C ILE A 18 -34.03 15.41 21.33
N GLN A 19 -35.04 16.03 22.00
CA GLN A 19 -35.52 17.33 21.61
C GLN A 19 -34.43 18.41 21.76
N GLN A 20 -33.67 18.41 22.88
CA GLN A 20 -32.57 19.34 23.08
C GLN A 20 -31.47 19.20 22.02
N LEU A 21 -31.06 17.95 21.68
CA LEU A 21 -30.06 17.71 20.65
C LEU A 21 -30.57 18.14 19.27
N TRP A 22 -31.83 17.87 18.95
CA TRP A 22 -32.48 18.32 17.72
C TRP A 22 -32.48 19.84 17.58
N ASP A 23 -32.84 20.56 18.66
CA ASP A 23 -32.81 22.03 18.69
C ASP A 23 -31.38 22.58 18.50
N ILE A 24 -30.39 22.03 19.20
CA ILE A 24 -28.98 22.41 19.08
C ILE A 24 -28.46 22.16 17.65
N GLN A 25 -28.91 21.11 17.02
CA GLN A 25 -28.47 20.72 15.68
C GLN A 25 -29.30 21.37 14.56
N SER A 26 -30.27 22.28 14.93
CA SER A 26 -31.16 22.92 13.96
C SER A 26 -31.98 21.94 13.13
N GLY A 27 -32.38 20.82 13.72
CA GLY A 27 -33.25 19.84 13.10
C GLY A 27 -32.55 18.93 12.07
N VAL A 28 -31.22 18.82 12.07
CA VAL A 28 -30.50 17.98 11.10
C VAL A 28 -29.65 16.91 11.78
N CYS A 29 -29.44 15.80 11.05
CA CYS A 29 -28.54 14.72 11.48
C CYS A 29 -27.10 15.23 11.59
N PHE A 30 -26.41 14.88 12.69
CA PHE A 30 -25.04 15.35 12.91
C PHE A 30 -24.05 14.86 11.84
N ILE A 31 -24.23 13.67 11.27
CA ILE A 31 -23.33 13.09 10.27
C ILE A 31 -23.76 13.45 8.86
N SER A 32 -25.01 13.10 8.45
CA SER A 32 -25.47 13.23 7.08
C SER A 32 -25.98 14.63 6.72
N GLU A 33 -26.26 15.46 7.73
CA GLU A 33 -26.84 16.82 7.58
C GLU A 33 -28.24 16.84 6.94
N GLU A 34 -28.88 15.68 6.84
CA GLU A 34 -30.25 15.55 6.37
C GLU A 34 -31.23 15.98 7.47
N ALA A 35 -32.37 16.55 7.04
CA ALA A 35 -33.40 17.00 7.96
C ALA A 35 -33.99 15.84 8.76
N ILE A 36 -34.13 16.02 10.06
CA ILE A 36 -34.76 15.09 11.00
C ILE A 36 -36.16 15.56 11.31
N ASP A 37 -37.16 14.75 11.01
CA ASP A 37 -38.52 14.85 11.52
C ASP A 37 -38.62 13.92 12.73
N LEU A 38 -38.86 14.46 13.94
CA LEU A 38 -38.86 13.68 15.17
C LEU A 38 -40.03 12.70 15.30
N GLU A 39 -41.13 12.92 14.57
CA GLU A 39 -42.28 12.00 14.56
C GLU A 39 -42.06 10.88 13.55
N LEU A 40 -41.65 11.24 12.32
CA LEU A 40 -41.46 10.31 11.21
C LEU A 40 -40.23 9.41 11.40
N HIS A 41 -39.15 9.95 11.92
CA HIS A 41 -37.84 9.26 11.99
C HIS A 41 -37.53 8.65 13.36
N ARG A 42 -38.48 8.67 14.31
CA ARG A 42 -38.28 8.29 15.70
C ARG A 42 -37.53 6.97 15.90
N ASP A 43 -37.88 5.95 15.14
CA ASP A 43 -37.34 4.59 15.31
C ASP A 43 -36.00 4.34 14.59
N ILE A 44 -35.53 5.32 13.83
CA ILE A 44 -34.28 5.24 13.05
C ILE A 44 -33.23 6.26 13.51
N LEU A 45 -33.44 6.89 14.68
CA LEU A 45 -32.50 7.84 15.28
C LEU A 45 -31.69 7.18 16.40
N ASP A 46 -30.41 7.50 16.42
CA ASP A 46 -29.46 7.16 17.46
C ASP A 46 -28.90 8.41 18.14
N ILE A 47 -28.66 8.31 19.47
CA ILE A 47 -27.83 9.27 20.20
C ILE A 47 -26.44 8.64 20.35
N ASP A 48 -25.41 9.35 19.93
CA ASP A 48 -24.03 8.86 20.06
C ASP A 48 -23.06 9.96 20.51
N HIS A 49 -21.90 9.53 21.00
CA HIS A 49 -20.84 10.44 21.43
C HIS A 49 -20.20 11.16 20.24
N VAL A 50 -20.08 12.48 20.31
CA VAL A 50 -19.35 13.28 19.31
C VAL A 50 -17.88 12.84 19.31
N VAL A 51 -17.24 12.85 20.47
CA VAL A 51 -15.91 12.28 20.70
C VAL A 51 -16.08 10.94 21.42
N PRO A 52 -15.66 9.82 20.83
CA PRO A 52 -15.79 8.51 21.48
C PRO A 52 -15.10 8.44 22.83
N SER A 53 -15.66 7.69 23.77
CA SER A 53 -15.08 7.52 25.13
C SER A 53 -13.65 6.95 25.09
N LYS A 54 -13.30 6.14 24.08
CA LYS A 54 -11.94 5.64 23.85
C LYS A 54 -10.94 6.74 23.54
N LEU A 55 -11.40 7.88 23.03
CA LEU A 55 -10.61 9.07 22.70
C LEU A 55 -10.73 10.14 23.77
N GLY A 56 -11.24 9.81 24.97
CA GLY A 56 -11.39 10.72 26.09
C GLY A 56 -12.68 11.53 26.09
N GLY A 57 -13.64 11.19 25.22
CA GLY A 57 -14.96 11.83 25.20
C GLY A 57 -15.74 11.58 26.48
N LYS A 58 -16.42 12.62 27.00
CA LYS A 58 -17.26 12.53 28.20
C LYS A 58 -18.56 11.78 27.89
N ASP A 59 -19.06 11.02 28.87
CA ASP A 59 -20.36 10.36 28.82
C ASP A 59 -21.44 11.26 29.44
N ASP A 60 -21.70 12.40 28.79
CA ASP A 60 -22.69 13.38 29.21
C ASP A 60 -23.31 14.12 27.99
N PRO A 61 -24.45 14.83 28.17
CA PRO A 61 -25.17 15.50 27.09
C PRO A 61 -24.34 16.49 26.27
N SER A 62 -23.27 17.08 26.83
CA SER A 62 -22.42 18.04 26.12
C SER A 62 -21.58 17.39 25.02
N ASN A 63 -21.46 16.05 25.05
CA ASN A 63 -20.73 15.26 24.08
C ASN A 63 -21.63 14.30 23.27
N PHE A 64 -22.94 14.49 23.29
CA PHE A 64 -23.88 13.69 22.50
C PHE A 64 -24.35 14.42 21.26
N ALA A 65 -24.71 13.66 20.24
CA ALA A 65 -25.36 14.15 19.05
C ALA A 65 -26.42 13.17 18.55
N LEU A 66 -27.42 13.72 17.86
CA LEU A 66 -28.50 12.96 17.23
C LEU A 66 -28.11 12.64 15.78
N THR A 67 -28.23 11.37 15.41
CA THR A 67 -27.82 10.86 14.10
C THR A 67 -28.85 9.87 13.57
N PHE A 68 -28.91 9.69 12.25
CA PHE A 68 -29.57 8.52 11.70
C PHE A 68 -28.76 7.27 12.02
N ALA A 69 -29.42 6.18 12.42
CA ALA A 69 -28.80 4.91 12.79
C ALA A 69 -27.96 4.32 11.64
N SER A 70 -28.38 4.52 10.39
CA SER A 70 -27.63 4.11 9.19
C SER A 70 -26.28 4.84 9.05
N ALA A 71 -26.28 6.16 9.23
CA ALA A 71 -25.07 6.99 9.20
C ALA A 71 -24.15 6.67 10.38
N ASN A 72 -24.72 6.45 11.57
CA ASN A 72 -23.97 6.08 12.76
C ASN A 72 -23.25 4.73 12.65
N ARG A 73 -23.91 3.70 12.10
CA ARG A 73 -23.30 2.39 11.89
C ARG A 73 -22.13 2.43 10.90
N SER A 74 -22.18 3.30 9.90
CA SER A 74 -21.13 3.43 8.88
C SER A 74 -19.83 4.04 9.41
N LYS A 75 -19.87 4.80 10.52
CA LYS A 75 -18.69 5.46 11.11
C LYS A 75 -17.73 4.53 11.85
N GLN A 76 -18.16 3.32 12.22
CA GLN A 76 -17.41 2.39 13.08
C GLN A 76 -17.10 3.02 14.47
N ALA A 77 -15.83 3.15 14.85
CA ALA A 77 -15.39 3.74 16.14
C ALA A 77 -14.79 5.15 16.00
N SER A 78 -15.06 5.84 14.89
CA SER A 78 -14.52 7.16 14.60
C SER A 78 -15.29 8.28 15.33
N ASP A 79 -14.64 9.43 15.47
CA ASP A 79 -15.25 10.69 15.90
C ASP A 79 -16.38 11.10 14.93
N LEU A 80 -17.50 11.65 15.47
CA LEU A 80 -18.63 12.05 14.62
C LEU A 80 -18.30 13.23 13.68
N LYS A 81 -17.38 14.11 14.06
CA LYS A 81 -16.93 15.21 13.19
C LYS A 81 -16.17 14.66 11.99
N LEU A 82 -15.29 13.67 12.23
CA LEU A 82 -14.60 12.97 11.18
C LEU A 82 -15.58 12.22 10.27
N ALA A 83 -16.55 11.52 10.86
CA ALA A 83 -17.60 10.82 10.11
C ALA A 83 -18.40 11.77 9.20
N ARG A 84 -18.71 12.98 9.67
CA ARG A 84 -19.37 14.03 8.87
C ARG A 84 -18.51 14.45 7.66
N ILE A 85 -17.21 14.67 7.87
CA ILE A 85 -16.29 15.04 6.78
C ILE A 85 -16.24 13.95 5.73
N LEU A 86 -16.13 12.69 6.14
CA LEU A 86 -16.11 11.54 5.23
C LEU A 86 -17.44 11.36 4.50
N HIS A 87 -18.56 11.62 5.19
CA HIS A 87 -19.89 11.57 4.57
C HIS A 87 -20.07 12.66 3.49
N ARG A 88 -19.64 13.91 3.79
CA ARG A 88 -19.63 15.00 2.79
C ARG A 88 -18.80 14.64 1.56
N PHE A 89 -17.63 14.05 1.77
CA PHE A 89 -16.78 13.62 0.65
C PHE A 89 -17.44 12.49 -0.16
N LYS A 90 -18.07 11.53 0.50
CA LYS A 90 -18.82 10.47 -0.19
C LYS A 90 -19.97 11.04 -1.01
N LYS A 91 -20.74 11.96 -0.45
CA LYS A 91 -21.82 12.66 -1.17
C LYS A 91 -21.30 13.40 -2.41
N LEU A 92 -20.14 14.06 -2.30
CA LEU A 92 -19.47 14.68 -3.46
C LEU A 92 -19.13 13.63 -4.52
N GLN A 93 -18.57 12.47 -4.12
CA GLN A 93 -18.24 11.38 -5.04
C GLN A 93 -19.48 10.86 -5.76
N ASP A 94 -20.55 10.60 -5.02
CA ASP A 94 -21.81 10.08 -5.58
C ASP A 94 -22.41 11.11 -6.58
N THR A 95 -22.42 12.39 -6.20
CA THR A 95 -22.94 13.49 -7.07
C THR A 95 -22.14 13.62 -8.38
N ILE A 96 -20.79 13.58 -8.32
CA ILE A 96 -19.95 13.68 -9.52
C ILE A 96 -20.06 12.42 -10.37
N GLN A 97 -20.13 11.24 -9.73
CA GLN A 97 -20.30 9.98 -10.45
C GLN A 97 -21.64 9.93 -11.21
N GLU A 98 -22.72 10.42 -10.60
CA GLU A 98 -24.03 10.48 -11.24
C GLU A 98 -24.11 11.51 -12.37
N ALA A 99 -23.46 12.67 -12.21
CA ALA A 99 -23.55 13.76 -13.17
C ALA A 99 -22.56 13.63 -14.35
N GLU A 100 -21.36 13.12 -14.10
CA GLU A 100 -20.24 13.20 -15.05
C GLU A 100 -19.55 11.84 -15.30
N ASP A 101 -20.05 10.75 -14.69
CA ASP A 101 -19.50 9.38 -14.78
C ASP A 101 -17.99 9.30 -14.49
N ARG A 102 -17.52 10.10 -13.54
CA ARG A 102 -16.13 10.13 -13.10
C ARG A 102 -16.02 10.27 -11.58
N SER A 103 -14.84 10.00 -11.03
CA SER A 103 -14.52 10.35 -9.65
C SER A 103 -14.12 11.83 -9.53
N PRO A 104 -14.32 12.46 -8.35
CA PRO A 104 -13.95 13.86 -8.14
C PRO A 104 -12.44 14.08 -8.25
N ASN A 105 -12.04 15.26 -8.70
CA ASN A 105 -10.68 15.74 -8.71
C ASN A 105 -10.44 16.83 -7.63
N LEU A 106 -9.26 17.44 -7.61
CA LEU A 106 -8.94 18.48 -6.62
C LEU A 106 -9.83 19.72 -6.78
N ASP A 107 -10.18 20.11 -8.01
CA ASP A 107 -11.05 21.28 -8.24
C ASP A 107 -12.47 21.06 -7.72
N ASP A 108 -13.00 19.84 -7.82
CA ASP A 108 -14.31 19.50 -7.28
C ASP A 108 -14.33 19.62 -5.76
N VAL A 109 -13.24 19.18 -5.09
CA VAL A 109 -13.11 19.32 -3.64
C VAL A 109 -12.99 20.79 -3.24
N ILE A 110 -12.19 21.58 -3.95
CA ILE A 110 -12.05 23.03 -3.67
C ILE A 110 -13.39 23.76 -3.85
N LYS A 111 -14.16 23.44 -4.90
CA LYS A 111 -15.50 24.01 -5.13
C LYS A 111 -16.45 23.84 -3.95
N THR A 112 -16.29 22.80 -3.11
CA THR A 112 -17.13 22.61 -1.91
C THR A 112 -16.96 23.72 -0.88
N LYS A 113 -15.89 24.50 -0.94
CA LYS A 113 -15.62 25.63 -0.04
C LYS A 113 -16.18 26.96 -0.55
N GLY A 114 -16.71 26.99 -1.77
CA GLY A 114 -17.07 28.22 -2.45
C GLY A 114 -15.84 28.98 -2.95
N GLY A 115 -16.04 30.14 -3.49
CA GLY A 115 -14.98 31.00 -4.03
C GLY A 115 -14.88 30.97 -5.55
N SER A 116 -14.18 31.95 -6.11
CA SER A 116 -13.96 32.09 -7.54
C SER A 116 -12.52 31.73 -7.87
N LYS A 117 -12.31 30.99 -8.94
CA LYS A 117 -10.98 30.62 -9.41
C LYS A 117 -10.29 31.79 -10.12
N HIS A 118 -9.03 32.05 -9.78
CA HIS A 118 -8.24 33.14 -10.33
C HIS A 118 -6.90 32.62 -10.84
N ALA A 119 -6.48 33.10 -12.03
CA ALA A 119 -5.12 32.92 -12.50
C ALA A 119 -4.15 33.75 -11.65
N LEU A 120 -2.96 33.23 -11.43
CA LEU A 120 -1.88 33.95 -10.74
C LEU A 120 -1.29 34.97 -11.71
N LYS A 121 -1.36 36.24 -11.36
CA LYS A 121 -0.62 37.32 -12.07
C LYS A 121 0.79 37.36 -11.54
N PHE A 122 1.77 37.31 -12.45
CA PHE A 122 3.17 37.31 -12.07
C PHE A 122 4.07 38.07 -13.05
N ARG A 123 5.26 38.47 -12.58
CA ARG A 123 6.32 39.07 -13.38
C ARG A 123 7.67 38.53 -12.93
N ARG A 124 8.49 38.13 -13.88
CA ARG A 124 9.89 37.74 -13.62
C ARG A 124 10.77 38.98 -13.47
N GLU A 125 11.55 39.05 -12.37
CA GLU A 125 12.57 40.05 -12.13
C GLU A 125 13.89 39.39 -11.73
N ASN A 126 14.78 39.16 -12.66
CA ASN A 126 16.07 38.48 -12.45
C ASN A 126 15.90 37.15 -11.70
N GLU A 127 16.42 37.08 -10.47
CA GLU A 127 16.36 35.89 -9.60
C GLU A 127 15.09 35.85 -8.72
N HIS A 128 14.10 36.67 -9.01
CA HIS A 128 12.85 36.73 -8.25
C HIS A 128 11.65 36.65 -9.20
N ILE A 129 10.54 36.14 -8.65
CA ILE A 129 9.20 36.25 -9.22
C ILE A 129 8.35 37.14 -8.31
N LEU A 130 7.70 38.14 -8.90
CA LEU A 130 6.68 38.93 -8.22
C LEU A 130 5.32 38.39 -8.64
N TYR A 131 4.50 38.03 -7.70
CA TYR A 131 3.14 37.58 -8.00
C TYR A 131 2.12 38.28 -7.11
N SER A 132 0.89 38.39 -7.60
CA SER A 132 -0.19 39.09 -6.94
C SER A 132 -1.32 38.13 -6.57
N LEU A 133 -1.73 38.18 -5.29
CA LEU A 133 -2.90 37.50 -4.74
C LEU A 133 -4.02 38.53 -4.56
N ALA A 134 -4.62 38.97 -5.67
CA ALA A 134 -5.70 39.95 -5.59
C ALA A 134 -6.99 39.28 -5.09
N GLN A 135 -7.34 39.51 -3.84
CA GLN A 135 -8.67 39.22 -3.27
C GLN A 135 -9.40 40.52 -2.96
N ALA A 136 -10.62 40.68 -3.44
CA ALA A 136 -11.62 41.68 -3.03
C ALA A 136 -11.04 43.06 -2.64
N GLY A 137 -10.33 43.73 -3.57
CA GLY A 137 -9.87 45.12 -3.38
C GLY A 137 -8.54 45.33 -2.67
N LYS A 138 -7.83 44.25 -2.26
CA LYS A 138 -6.45 44.32 -1.79
C LYS A 138 -5.54 43.53 -2.73
N SER A 139 -4.66 44.23 -3.46
CA SER A 139 -3.62 43.62 -4.27
C SER A 139 -2.33 43.62 -3.45
N GLU A 140 -1.97 42.47 -2.90
CA GLU A 140 -0.67 42.27 -2.29
C GLU A 140 0.28 41.69 -3.34
N VAL A 141 1.39 42.37 -3.58
CA VAL A 141 2.46 41.86 -4.46
C VAL A 141 3.52 41.20 -3.59
N ILE A 142 3.70 39.92 -3.80
CA ILE A 142 4.66 39.11 -3.06
C ILE A 142 5.89 38.90 -3.96
N LYS A 143 7.07 39.13 -3.38
CA LYS A 143 8.35 38.88 -4.02
C LYS A 143 8.95 37.60 -3.48
N ALA A 144 9.06 36.56 -4.33
CA ALA A 144 9.65 35.28 -3.97
C ALA A 144 10.97 35.02 -4.73
N PRO A 145 12.01 34.44 -4.09
CA PRO A 145 13.23 34.05 -4.79
C PRO A 145 12.93 32.89 -5.73
N VAL A 146 13.55 32.92 -6.90
CA VAL A 146 13.55 31.79 -7.83
C VAL A 146 14.76 30.91 -7.54
N HIS A 147 14.48 29.65 -7.28
CA HIS A 147 15.49 28.63 -7.07
C HIS A 147 15.70 27.84 -8.36
N LYS A 148 16.92 27.38 -8.57
CA LYS A 148 17.28 26.52 -9.69
C LYS A 148 17.81 25.20 -9.17
N ASP A 149 17.17 24.11 -9.54
CA ASP A 149 17.70 22.77 -9.28
C ASP A 149 18.97 22.55 -10.11
N LYS A 150 20.09 22.29 -9.44
CA LYS A 150 21.42 22.21 -10.08
C LYS A 150 21.57 21.00 -11.01
N LEU A 151 20.80 19.93 -10.78
CA LEU A 151 20.88 18.70 -11.56
C LEU A 151 19.94 18.73 -12.75
N SER A 152 18.71 19.15 -12.53
CA SER A 152 17.69 19.19 -13.58
C SER A 152 17.68 20.49 -14.38
N GLY A 153 18.20 21.59 -13.81
CA GLY A 153 18.09 22.93 -14.37
C GLY A 153 16.70 23.55 -14.22
N LEU A 154 15.72 22.85 -13.65
CA LEU A 154 14.36 23.35 -13.46
C LEU A 154 14.34 24.50 -12.46
N GLU A 155 13.60 25.56 -12.81
CA GLU A 155 13.39 26.71 -11.95
C GLU A 155 12.06 26.60 -11.21
N TYR A 156 12.03 27.07 -9.97
CA TYR A 156 10.84 27.03 -9.12
C TYR A 156 10.90 28.10 -8.03
N PHE A 157 9.74 28.39 -7.44
CA PHE A 157 9.61 29.21 -6.24
C PHE A 157 8.66 28.54 -5.25
N PHE A 158 8.67 29.03 -4.01
CA PHE A 158 7.71 28.60 -2.98
C PHE A 158 6.66 29.67 -2.77
N ALA A 159 5.40 29.23 -2.68
CA ALA A 159 4.27 30.11 -2.40
C ALA A 159 3.29 29.44 -1.43
N VAL A 160 2.64 30.25 -0.59
CA VAL A 160 1.43 29.84 0.12
C VAL A 160 0.25 30.45 -0.62
N LEU A 161 -0.58 29.62 -1.20
CA LEU A 161 -1.63 30.02 -2.13
C LEU A 161 -3.02 29.79 -1.54
N PRO A 162 -3.88 30.83 -1.51
CA PRO A 162 -5.31 30.64 -1.28
C PRO A 162 -5.90 29.65 -2.30
N LEU A 163 -6.92 28.90 -1.89
CA LEU A 163 -7.53 27.86 -2.73
C LEU A 163 -8.05 28.38 -4.06
N ASP A 164 -8.40 29.66 -4.12
CA ASP A 164 -8.87 30.33 -5.35
C ASP A 164 -7.81 30.36 -6.47
N PHE A 165 -6.53 30.25 -6.11
CA PHE A 165 -5.40 30.24 -7.05
C PHE A 165 -4.87 28.84 -7.36
N VAL A 166 -5.43 27.80 -6.75
CA VAL A 166 -5.01 26.40 -6.90
C VAL A 166 -5.93 25.67 -7.87
N PHE A 167 -5.36 24.98 -8.86
CA PHE A 167 -6.09 24.22 -9.86
C PHE A 167 -5.66 22.77 -9.88
N HIS A 168 -6.56 21.89 -10.26
CA HIS A 168 -6.23 20.52 -10.63
C HIS A 168 -5.37 20.49 -11.90
N ASP A 169 -4.40 19.60 -11.94
CA ASP A 169 -3.62 19.35 -13.15
C ASP A 169 -4.23 18.19 -13.94
N ASP A 170 -4.57 18.47 -15.19
CA ASP A 170 -5.20 17.54 -16.13
C ASP A 170 -4.22 16.93 -17.15
N LYS A 171 -2.94 17.39 -17.16
CA LYS A 171 -1.93 16.97 -18.12
C LYS A 171 -0.88 16.04 -17.49
N ILE A 172 -0.18 16.49 -16.47
CA ILE A 172 0.97 15.78 -15.87
C ILE A 172 0.49 14.63 -15.00
N ASN A 173 -0.58 14.84 -14.23
CA ASN A 173 -1.10 13.83 -13.31
C ASN A 173 -2.63 13.96 -13.14
N PRO A 174 -3.42 13.56 -14.13
CA PRO A 174 -4.87 13.71 -14.13
C PRO A 174 -5.55 12.71 -13.19
N ARG A 175 -5.17 12.69 -11.92
CA ARG A 175 -5.69 11.72 -10.94
C ARG A 175 -6.95 12.24 -10.28
N SER A 176 -7.95 11.36 -10.23
CA SER A 176 -9.09 11.53 -9.36
C SER A 176 -8.74 11.31 -7.88
N ILE A 177 -9.51 11.92 -7.00
CA ILE A 177 -9.42 11.73 -5.55
C ILE A 177 -10.24 10.49 -5.18
N GLY A 178 -9.55 9.39 -4.92
CA GLY A 178 -10.18 8.11 -4.58
C GLY A 178 -10.40 7.91 -3.07
N ASN A 179 -10.99 6.75 -2.71
CA ASN A 179 -11.34 6.38 -1.31
C ASN A 179 -10.14 6.36 -0.34
N ASN A 180 -8.91 6.37 -0.84
CA ASN A 180 -7.71 6.43 0.00
C ASN A 180 -7.56 7.74 0.77
N ILE A 181 -8.30 8.78 0.39
CA ILE A 181 -8.31 10.06 1.09
C ILE A 181 -8.77 9.93 2.54
N SER A 182 -9.65 8.96 2.85
CA SER A 182 -10.16 8.73 4.19
C SER A 182 -9.05 8.54 5.24
N LYS A 183 -7.99 7.83 4.89
CA LYS A 183 -6.84 7.64 5.78
C LYS A 183 -6.05 8.93 6.00
N LEU A 184 -5.89 9.75 4.95
CA LEU A 184 -5.21 11.04 5.06
C LEU A 184 -6.02 12.04 5.89
N ILE A 185 -7.34 12.04 5.74
CA ILE A 185 -8.24 12.86 6.55
C ILE A 185 -8.13 12.45 8.03
N ASP A 186 -8.13 11.13 8.31
CA ASP A 186 -7.98 10.59 9.66
C ASP A 186 -6.64 11.02 10.27
N GLU A 187 -5.52 10.81 9.58
CA GLU A 187 -4.18 11.20 10.02
C GLU A 187 -4.08 12.70 10.33
N PHE A 188 -4.54 13.56 9.42
CA PHE A 188 -4.47 15.02 9.61
C PHE A 188 -5.44 15.53 10.67
N TYR A 189 -6.63 14.90 10.80
CA TYR A 189 -7.59 15.22 11.83
C TYR A 189 -7.03 15.03 13.26
N TYR A 190 -6.22 13.96 13.44
CA TYR A 190 -5.53 13.71 14.72
C TYR A 190 -4.18 14.44 14.87
N GLY A 191 -3.88 15.38 13.99
CA GLY A 191 -2.75 16.29 14.14
C GLY A 191 -1.42 15.78 13.62
N ASN A 192 -1.41 14.69 12.85
CA ASN A 192 -0.19 14.24 12.18
C ASN A 192 0.24 15.25 11.11
N PRO A 193 1.52 15.71 11.11
CA PRO A 193 1.96 16.76 10.20
C PRO A 193 2.10 16.23 8.77
N GLN A 194 1.81 17.11 7.81
CA GLN A 194 2.16 16.86 6.42
C GLN A 194 3.65 17.10 6.21
N LEU A 195 4.39 16.05 5.85
CA LEU A 195 5.85 16.13 5.63
C LEU A 195 6.25 16.51 4.20
N HIS A 196 5.32 16.51 3.24
CA HIS A 196 5.57 16.81 1.84
C HIS A 196 4.77 18.01 1.38
N ILE A 197 5.42 18.94 0.71
CA ILE A 197 4.80 20.09 0.07
C ILE A 197 4.16 19.67 -1.26
N GLN A 198 3.06 20.32 -1.63
CA GLN A 198 2.43 20.14 -2.95
C GLN A 198 3.36 20.64 -4.05
N LEU A 199 3.36 19.96 -5.20
CA LEU A 199 4.08 20.38 -6.39
C LEU A 199 3.08 20.89 -7.44
N GLY A 200 3.32 22.11 -7.89
CA GLY A 200 2.52 22.76 -8.94
C GLY A 200 3.41 23.35 -10.01
N TRP A 201 2.81 23.84 -11.07
CA TRP A 201 3.51 24.52 -12.15
C TRP A 201 2.69 25.66 -12.76
N ILE A 202 3.40 26.59 -13.40
CA ILE A 202 2.85 27.68 -14.18
C ILE A 202 3.51 27.72 -15.55
N ASP A 203 2.75 28.14 -16.55
CA ASP A 203 3.22 28.44 -17.90
C ASP A 203 3.51 29.94 -18.02
N ILE A 204 4.69 30.31 -18.55
CA ILE A 204 5.09 31.73 -18.75
C ILE A 204 4.59 32.26 -20.09
N SER A 205 4.26 31.41 -21.04
CA SER A 205 3.89 31.79 -22.40
C SER A 205 2.58 32.61 -22.50
N GLU A 206 1.76 32.61 -21.46
CA GLU A 206 0.48 33.31 -21.41
C GLU A 206 0.59 34.63 -20.60
N ASN A 207 0.90 35.75 -21.26
CA ASN A 207 0.61 37.14 -20.86
C ASN A 207 0.75 37.51 -19.37
N SER A 208 1.73 36.98 -18.65
CA SER A 208 1.96 37.25 -17.22
C SER A 208 0.82 36.77 -16.28
N GLU A 209 -0.06 35.91 -16.73
CA GLU A 209 -1.09 35.25 -15.94
C GLU A 209 -1.08 33.76 -16.23
N SER A 210 -1.06 32.91 -15.21
CA SER A 210 -1.16 31.46 -15.37
C SER A 210 -1.90 30.80 -14.21
N LYS A 211 -2.54 29.67 -14.50
CA LYS A 211 -3.14 28.80 -13.49
C LYS A 211 -2.04 28.02 -12.77
N VAL A 212 -2.03 28.05 -11.43
CA VAL A 212 -1.13 27.17 -10.68
C VAL A 212 -1.76 25.79 -10.60
N LYS A 213 -1.28 24.86 -11.44
CA LYS A 213 -1.79 23.50 -11.56
C LYS A 213 -1.01 22.56 -10.64
N ILE A 214 -1.70 21.88 -9.73
CA ILE A 214 -1.09 20.94 -8.79
C ILE A 214 -1.05 19.55 -9.42
N PHE A 215 0.15 19.05 -9.72
CA PHE A 215 0.36 17.72 -10.31
C PHE A 215 0.79 16.65 -9.31
N ASP A 216 1.33 17.03 -8.13
CA ASP A 216 1.61 16.07 -7.05
C ASP A 216 1.15 16.60 -5.70
N GLY A 217 0.79 15.66 -4.80
CA GLY A 217 0.19 15.98 -3.50
C GLY A 217 -1.30 16.29 -3.54
N GLN A 218 -2.01 16.07 -4.65
CA GLN A 218 -3.45 16.37 -4.81
C GLN A 218 -4.33 15.73 -3.74
N HIS A 219 -4.12 14.45 -3.37
CA HIS A 219 -4.88 13.80 -2.29
C HIS A 219 -4.64 14.43 -0.93
N LYS A 220 -3.40 14.86 -0.66
CA LYS A 220 -3.05 15.56 0.60
C LYS A 220 -3.66 16.95 0.64
N ALA A 221 -3.62 17.68 -0.49
CA ALA A 221 -4.30 18.97 -0.64
C ALA A 221 -5.81 18.81 -0.42
N ALA A 222 -6.45 17.86 -1.08
CA ALA A 222 -7.88 17.59 -0.92
C ALA A 222 -8.26 17.24 0.52
N ALA A 223 -7.47 16.41 1.23
CA ALA A 223 -7.70 16.10 2.64
C ALA A 223 -7.62 17.35 3.53
N GLN A 224 -6.62 18.20 3.32
CA GLN A 224 -6.48 19.47 4.05
C GLN A 224 -7.64 20.41 3.78
N VAL A 225 -8.07 20.54 2.52
CA VAL A 225 -9.24 21.35 2.14
C VAL A 225 -10.48 20.85 2.83
N LEU A 226 -10.75 19.55 2.84
CA LEU A 226 -11.90 18.96 3.54
C LEU A 226 -11.87 19.22 5.04
N LEU A 227 -10.70 19.26 5.65
CA LEU A 227 -10.49 19.61 7.06
C LEU A 227 -10.55 21.13 7.34
N GLY A 228 -10.75 21.98 6.33
CA GLY A 228 -10.97 23.41 6.52
C GLY A 228 -9.76 24.31 6.27
N VAL A 229 -8.67 23.76 5.72
CA VAL A 229 -7.52 24.56 5.30
C VAL A 229 -7.92 25.42 4.11
N SER A 230 -7.60 26.72 4.15
CA SER A 230 -7.96 27.73 3.13
C SER A 230 -6.77 28.12 2.24
N GLU A 231 -5.54 27.76 2.62
CA GLU A 231 -4.31 28.08 1.90
C GLU A 231 -3.41 26.85 1.85
N LEU A 232 -2.68 26.67 0.75
CA LEU A 232 -1.79 25.54 0.55
C LEU A 232 -0.36 25.99 0.28
N PRO A 233 0.66 25.44 0.96
CA PRO A 233 2.06 25.64 0.60
C PRO A 233 2.37 24.83 -0.65
N VAL A 234 2.92 25.48 -1.68
CA VAL A 234 3.19 24.87 -2.98
C VAL A 234 4.61 25.21 -3.44
N ARG A 235 5.34 24.21 -3.95
CA ARG A 235 6.53 24.43 -4.76
C ARG A 235 6.08 24.54 -6.21
N VAL A 236 6.18 25.75 -6.78
CA VAL A 236 5.68 26.07 -8.11
C VAL A 236 6.84 26.06 -9.11
N PHE A 237 6.83 25.13 -10.05
CA PHE A 237 7.77 25.10 -11.16
C PHE A 237 7.39 26.14 -12.20
N ILE A 238 8.39 26.79 -12.78
CA ILE A 238 8.23 27.86 -13.74
C ILE A 238 8.52 27.29 -15.12
N ASP A 239 7.52 27.28 -15.99
CA ASP A 239 7.63 26.85 -17.40
C ASP A 239 8.46 25.56 -17.58
N PRO A 240 8.10 24.47 -16.85
CA PRO A 240 8.87 23.25 -16.95
C PRO A 240 8.59 22.54 -18.28
N ASP A 241 9.56 21.79 -18.78
CA ASP A 241 9.33 20.81 -19.84
C ASP A 241 8.30 19.76 -19.34
N GLU A 242 7.09 19.82 -19.90
CA GLU A 242 5.95 18.99 -19.49
C GLU A 242 6.27 17.51 -19.62
N ASP A 243 6.85 17.05 -20.74
CA ASP A 243 7.19 15.67 -21.00
C ASP A 243 8.18 15.13 -19.97
N ARG A 244 9.16 15.95 -19.61
CA ARG A 244 10.15 15.62 -18.60
C ARG A 244 9.54 15.51 -17.21
N ILE A 245 8.60 16.39 -16.86
CA ILE A 245 7.89 16.31 -15.58
C ILE A 245 6.95 15.10 -15.57
N ILE A 246 6.22 14.83 -16.65
CA ILE A 246 5.36 13.64 -16.78
C ILE A 246 6.18 12.37 -16.54
N LEU A 247 7.30 12.21 -17.25
CA LEU A 247 8.17 11.05 -17.11
C LEU A 247 8.77 10.93 -15.70
N THR A 248 9.19 12.06 -15.11
CA THR A 248 9.75 12.10 -13.75
C THR A 248 8.67 11.77 -12.72
N ASN A 249 7.48 12.35 -12.85
CA ASN A 249 6.36 12.09 -11.94
C ASN A 249 5.86 10.65 -12.06
N PHE A 250 5.80 10.10 -13.26
CA PHE A 250 5.47 8.69 -13.48
C PHE A 250 6.47 7.78 -12.76
N ARG A 251 7.76 8.00 -12.95
CA ARG A 251 8.84 7.24 -12.28
C ARG A 251 8.85 7.46 -10.77
N ALA A 252 8.80 8.71 -10.31
CA ALA A 252 8.75 9.05 -8.89
C ALA A 252 7.45 8.56 -8.23
N GLY A 253 6.31 8.68 -8.91
CA GLY A 253 5.03 8.17 -8.42
C GLY A 253 5.03 6.65 -8.27
N THR A 254 5.72 5.92 -9.12
CA THR A 254 5.94 4.47 -8.99
C THR A 254 6.86 4.18 -7.81
N VAL A 255 8.00 4.87 -7.70
CA VAL A 255 8.98 4.69 -6.62
C VAL A 255 8.44 5.20 -5.27
N LEU A 256 7.83 6.39 -5.22
CA LEU A 256 7.30 6.99 -3.97
C LEU A 256 6.03 6.31 -3.46
N ARG A 257 5.18 5.74 -4.33
CA ARG A 257 4.10 4.85 -3.87
C ARG A 257 4.63 3.57 -3.25
N GLN A 258 5.69 3.02 -3.81
CA GLN A 258 6.43 1.91 -3.23
C GLN A 258 6.99 2.30 -1.86
N VAL A 259 7.56 3.50 -1.73
CA VAL A 259 8.21 4.00 -0.51
C VAL A 259 7.20 4.39 0.59
N ALA A 260 6.07 5.02 0.24
CA ALA A 260 5.14 5.57 1.25
C ALA A 260 4.20 4.52 1.89
N PHE A 261 3.99 3.38 1.24
CA PHE A 261 3.08 2.33 1.73
C PHE A 261 3.75 0.96 1.87
N ASP A 262 5.06 0.91 1.69
CA ASP A 262 5.79 -0.33 1.54
C ASP A 262 6.40 -0.79 2.86
N LYS A 263 6.07 -2.01 3.27
CA LYS A 263 6.79 -2.72 4.33
C LYS A 263 8.29 -2.85 4.00
N SER A 264 8.70 -2.72 2.73
CA SER A 264 10.09 -2.68 2.31
C SER A 264 10.83 -1.44 2.85
N VAL A 265 10.15 -0.30 3.02
CA VAL A 265 10.74 0.89 3.68
C VAL A 265 11.05 0.62 5.15
N GLN A 266 10.11 -0.02 5.86
CA GLN A 266 10.38 -0.43 7.25
C GLN A 266 11.57 -1.38 7.34
N ARG A 267 11.75 -2.24 6.32
CA ARG A 267 12.89 -3.16 6.23
C ARG A 267 14.17 -2.48 5.83
N HIS A 268 14.10 -1.56 4.88
CA HIS A 268 15.26 -0.74 4.54
C HIS A 268 15.73 0.08 5.76
N LEU A 269 14.80 0.62 6.53
CA LEU A 269 15.12 1.25 7.81
C LEU A 269 15.73 0.23 8.80
N GLY A 270 15.17 -0.97 8.87
CA GLY A 270 15.73 -2.09 9.66
C GLY A 270 17.14 -2.47 9.20
N ASN A 271 17.39 -2.51 7.90
CA ASN A 271 18.72 -2.73 7.33
C ASN A 271 19.70 -1.61 7.72
N THR A 272 19.27 -0.34 7.62
CA THR A 272 20.09 0.81 8.02
C THR A 272 20.44 0.76 9.52
N LEU A 273 19.47 0.42 10.37
CA LEU A 273 19.66 0.25 11.80
C LEU A 273 20.57 -0.95 12.13
N TYR A 274 20.51 -2.01 11.36
CA TYR A 274 21.43 -3.14 11.48
C TYR A 274 22.88 -2.73 11.18
N ILE A 275 23.11 -2.01 10.10
CA ILE A 275 24.43 -1.47 9.72
C ILE A 275 24.96 -0.55 10.83
N ASP A 276 24.14 0.37 11.34
CA ASP A 276 24.51 1.25 12.47
C ASP A 276 24.95 0.44 13.71
N ARG A 277 24.26 -0.67 14.02
CA ARG A 277 24.64 -1.52 15.16
C ARG A 277 25.91 -2.32 14.90
N VAL A 278 26.18 -2.72 13.67
CA VAL A 278 27.45 -3.35 13.27
C VAL A 278 28.60 -2.37 13.44
N GLU A 279 28.50 -1.16 12.89
CA GLU A 279 29.52 -0.12 13.00
C GLU A 279 29.81 0.26 14.46
N ARG A 280 28.76 0.39 15.26
CA ARG A 280 28.89 0.68 16.69
C ARG A 280 29.58 -0.46 17.45
N TYR A 281 29.22 -1.72 17.15
CA TYR A 281 29.87 -2.90 17.74
C TYR A 281 31.36 -2.94 17.40
N GLN A 282 31.71 -2.72 16.13
CA GLN A 282 33.10 -2.66 15.67
C GLN A 282 33.89 -1.57 16.39
N LYS A 283 33.32 -0.36 16.46
CA LYS A 283 33.98 0.77 17.16
C LYS A 283 34.21 0.48 18.66
N GLU A 284 33.22 -0.10 19.36
CA GLU A 284 33.31 -0.37 20.78
C GLU A 284 34.25 -1.56 21.11
N HIS A 285 34.51 -2.44 20.13
CA HIS A 285 35.46 -3.55 20.25
C HIS A 285 36.82 -3.26 19.60
N ASN A 286 37.07 -2.03 19.14
CA ASN A 286 38.27 -1.62 18.41
C ASN A 286 38.56 -2.51 17.18
N LEU A 287 37.53 -2.90 16.45
CA LEU A 287 37.63 -3.65 15.21
C LEU A 287 37.71 -2.67 14.02
N GLU A 288 38.37 -3.08 12.94
CA GLU A 288 38.36 -2.35 11.69
C GLU A 288 36.95 -2.35 11.05
N ALA A 289 36.66 -1.37 10.20
CA ALA A 289 35.32 -1.20 9.62
C ALA A 289 34.88 -2.37 8.70
N ASP A 290 35.81 -3.17 8.21
CA ASP A 290 35.58 -4.36 7.41
C ASP A 290 35.70 -5.67 8.19
N ASP A 291 36.06 -5.60 9.48
CA ASP A 291 36.14 -6.79 10.35
C ASP A 291 34.72 -7.21 10.77
N LEU A 292 34.25 -8.28 10.18
CA LEU A 292 32.97 -8.94 10.47
C LEU A 292 33.17 -10.31 11.15
N ASN A 293 34.28 -10.52 11.83
CA ASN A 293 34.60 -11.78 12.51
C ASN A 293 33.87 -11.94 13.86
N PHE A 294 32.58 -11.64 13.84
CA PHE A 294 31.64 -11.85 14.95
C PHE A 294 30.30 -12.35 14.41
N SER A 295 29.52 -13.06 15.22
CA SER A 295 28.26 -13.66 14.79
C SER A 295 27.07 -12.71 14.99
N GLU A 296 25.97 -12.97 14.24
CA GLU A 296 24.68 -12.30 14.46
C GLU A 296 24.22 -12.44 15.92
N ARG A 297 24.48 -13.60 16.55
CA ARG A 297 24.17 -13.87 17.95
C ARG A 297 25.06 -13.05 18.90
N ALA A 298 26.35 -12.95 18.62
CA ALA A 298 27.29 -12.15 19.43
C ALA A 298 26.88 -10.67 19.42
N LEU A 299 26.59 -10.13 18.23
CA LEU A 299 26.08 -8.77 18.06
C LEU A 299 24.79 -8.54 18.87
N THR A 300 23.81 -9.46 18.75
CA THR A 300 22.54 -9.35 19.46
C THR A 300 22.71 -9.46 20.98
N ASN A 301 23.61 -10.30 21.45
CA ASN A 301 23.91 -10.46 22.88
C ASN A 301 24.60 -9.23 23.48
N TYR A 302 25.36 -8.51 22.69
CA TYR A 302 26.00 -7.26 23.12
C TYR A 302 24.96 -6.19 23.41
N PHE A 303 23.98 -6.00 22.51
CA PHE A 303 22.87 -5.04 22.65
C PHE A 303 21.68 -5.66 23.42
N LYS A 304 21.92 -6.15 24.66
CA LYS A 304 20.91 -6.90 25.46
C LYS A 304 19.55 -6.22 25.60
N GLY A 305 19.51 -4.88 25.67
CA GLY A 305 18.27 -4.11 25.77
C GLY A 305 17.46 -4.04 24.46
N GLU A 306 18.07 -4.36 23.32
CA GLU A 306 17.48 -4.25 21.97
C GLU A 306 17.51 -5.60 21.22
N SER A 307 17.70 -6.71 21.91
CA SER A 307 17.95 -8.02 21.28
C SER A 307 16.81 -8.46 20.35
N ARG A 308 15.55 -8.15 20.70
CA ARG A 308 14.38 -8.49 19.90
C ARG A 308 14.31 -7.63 18.64
N GLU A 309 14.56 -6.35 18.77
CA GLU A 309 14.58 -5.38 17.69
C GLU A 309 15.73 -5.69 16.72
N LEU A 310 16.91 -5.97 17.26
CA LEU A 310 18.09 -6.27 16.46
C LEU A 310 17.92 -7.59 15.67
N LYS A 311 17.36 -8.64 16.26
CA LYS A 311 16.98 -9.85 15.53
C LYS A 311 16.04 -9.52 14.36
N ARG A 312 15.07 -8.64 14.58
CA ARG A 312 14.16 -8.19 13.51
C ARG A 312 14.93 -7.44 12.42
N TYR A 313 15.83 -6.52 12.77
CA TYR A 313 16.62 -5.75 11.81
C TYR A 313 17.53 -6.63 10.95
N ILE A 314 18.15 -7.67 11.54
CA ILE A 314 18.94 -8.66 10.81
C ILE A 314 18.07 -9.38 9.78
N LEU A 315 16.92 -9.89 10.19
CA LEU A 315 16.00 -10.56 9.25
C LEU A 315 15.43 -9.62 8.19
N ASP A 316 15.17 -8.38 8.56
CA ASP A 316 14.70 -7.37 7.61
C ASP A 316 15.79 -6.99 6.60
N SER A 317 17.09 -7.02 6.99
CA SER A 317 18.18 -6.81 6.05
C SER A 317 18.28 -7.94 5.00
N VAL A 318 18.04 -9.19 5.40
CA VAL A 318 18.02 -10.35 4.49
C VAL A 318 16.85 -10.21 3.49
N ARG A 319 15.67 -9.88 4.00
CA ARG A 319 14.45 -9.69 3.18
C ARG A 319 14.60 -8.51 2.22
N ASP A 320 15.18 -7.41 2.69
CA ASP A 320 15.44 -6.22 1.87
C ASP A 320 16.43 -6.54 0.74
N ALA A 321 17.49 -7.27 1.05
CA ALA A 321 18.48 -7.68 0.07
C ALA A 321 17.89 -8.57 -1.05
N VAL A 322 16.94 -9.45 -0.75
CA VAL A 322 16.21 -10.26 -1.76
C VAL A 322 15.25 -9.39 -2.55
N THR A 323 14.46 -8.54 -1.88
CA THR A 323 13.44 -7.69 -2.49
C THR A 323 14.04 -6.66 -3.45
N ARG A 324 15.16 -6.05 -3.08
CA ARG A 324 15.83 -4.98 -3.86
C ARG A 324 16.95 -5.48 -4.76
N ASN A 325 17.14 -6.78 -4.85
CA ASN A 325 18.13 -7.33 -5.78
C ASN A 325 17.73 -6.96 -7.20
N SER A 326 18.66 -6.32 -7.93
CA SER A 326 18.44 -5.89 -9.33
C SER A 326 18.13 -7.04 -10.27
N ASP A 327 18.61 -8.24 -9.94
CA ASP A 327 18.44 -9.43 -10.77
C ASP A 327 17.16 -10.21 -10.43
N ASN A 328 16.37 -9.77 -9.44
CA ASN A 328 15.15 -10.44 -9.03
C ASN A 328 13.97 -10.09 -9.95
N LYS A 329 13.79 -10.87 -11.00
CA LYS A 329 12.74 -10.69 -12.03
C LYS A 329 11.32 -10.84 -11.46
N LEU A 330 11.12 -11.66 -10.43
CA LEU A 330 9.78 -11.85 -9.85
C LEU A 330 9.20 -10.56 -9.26
N MET A 331 10.06 -9.64 -8.84
CA MET A 331 9.62 -8.39 -8.21
C MET A 331 8.88 -7.44 -9.18
N GLU A 332 9.01 -7.64 -10.49
CA GLU A 332 8.20 -6.94 -11.49
C GLU A 332 6.70 -7.27 -11.35
N PHE A 333 6.38 -8.47 -10.88
CA PHE A 333 5.02 -9.00 -10.71
C PHE A 333 4.51 -8.87 -9.26
N VAL A 334 5.29 -8.27 -8.36
CA VAL A 334 4.94 -8.07 -6.95
C VAL A 334 4.47 -6.64 -6.68
N ASP A 335 3.24 -6.50 -6.19
CA ASP A 335 2.74 -5.23 -5.66
C ASP A 335 3.34 -4.98 -4.27
N LEU A 336 4.36 -4.14 -4.22
CA LEU A 336 5.04 -3.75 -2.98
C LEU A 336 4.13 -2.96 -2.04
N GLY A 337 3.10 -2.28 -2.55
CA GLY A 337 2.04 -1.63 -1.77
C GLY A 337 1.07 -2.61 -1.09
N GLY A 338 1.17 -3.90 -1.38
CA GLY A 338 0.46 -4.98 -0.68
C GLY A 338 -1.01 -5.18 -1.08
N ARG A 339 -1.50 -4.54 -2.13
CA ARG A 339 -2.91 -4.61 -2.54
C ARG A 339 -3.19 -5.54 -3.72
N ALA A 340 -2.18 -5.94 -4.47
CA ALA A 340 -2.24 -6.81 -5.65
C ALA A 340 -3.37 -6.45 -6.65
N LYS A 341 -3.57 -5.16 -6.92
CA LYS A 341 -4.62 -4.71 -7.84
C LYS A 341 -4.21 -4.77 -9.31
N GLU A 342 -2.96 -4.47 -9.60
CA GLU A 342 -2.38 -4.47 -10.95
C GLU A 342 -1.47 -5.67 -11.16
N LYS A 343 -0.80 -6.11 -10.10
CA LYS A 343 0.17 -7.21 -10.11
C LYS A 343 -0.38 -8.46 -9.42
N PRO A 344 -0.02 -9.67 -9.89
CA PRO A 344 -0.64 -10.92 -9.42
C PRO A 344 -0.25 -11.31 -8.00
N ILE A 345 0.86 -10.82 -7.48
CA ILE A 345 1.40 -11.19 -6.17
C ILE A 345 1.45 -9.95 -5.28
N SER A 346 0.93 -10.05 -4.05
CA SER A 346 1.14 -9.01 -3.05
C SER A 346 2.46 -9.21 -2.30
N TYR A 347 3.07 -8.13 -1.85
CA TYR A 347 4.27 -8.24 -1.01
C TYR A 347 3.99 -9.04 0.28
N SER A 348 2.80 -8.89 0.88
CA SER A 348 2.38 -9.70 2.02
C SER A 348 2.38 -11.20 1.71
N SER A 349 2.05 -11.57 0.47
CA SER A 349 2.11 -12.97 0.03
C SER A 349 3.55 -13.49 -0.04
N ILE A 350 4.50 -12.65 -0.52
CA ILE A 350 5.93 -13.00 -0.49
C ILE A 350 6.42 -13.25 0.94
N GLU A 351 6.00 -12.41 1.90
CA GLU A 351 6.36 -12.57 3.32
C GLU A 351 5.88 -13.89 3.90
N LYS A 352 4.62 -14.24 3.62
CA LYS A 352 3.97 -15.42 4.19
C LYS A 352 4.36 -16.73 3.49
N THR A 353 4.95 -16.63 2.31
CA THR A 353 5.34 -17.78 1.50
C THR A 353 6.86 -17.88 1.38
N PHE A 354 7.51 -17.16 0.44
CA PHE A 354 8.95 -17.28 0.21
C PHE A 354 9.79 -17.06 1.46
N TYR A 355 9.54 -15.96 2.19
CA TYR A 355 10.36 -15.63 3.34
C TYR A 355 10.09 -16.55 4.54
N SER A 356 8.87 -17.06 4.67
CA SER A 356 8.53 -18.02 5.73
C SER A 356 9.13 -19.40 5.49
N PHE A 357 9.25 -19.84 4.24
CA PHE A 357 9.79 -21.15 3.91
C PHE A 357 11.31 -21.16 3.75
N PHE A 358 11.90 -20.08 3.22
CA PHE A 358 13.25 -20.14 2.66
C PHE A 358 14.26 -19.24 3.39
N ILE A 359 13.82 -18.26 4.18
CA ILE A 359 14.74 -17.49 5.05
C ILE A 359 14.82 -18.16 6.41
N TYR A 360 16.03 -18.46 6.85
CA TYR A 360 16.28 -18.93 8.21
C TYR A 360 15.93 -17.86 9.24
N GLN A 361 14.98 -18.18 10.12
CA GLN A 361 14.37 -17.20 11.03
C GLN A 361 15.15 -16.96 12.32
N ASP A 362 16.20 -17.75 12.60
CA ASP A 362 17.04 -17.58 13.79
C ASP A 362 18.38 -16.91 13.45
N LEU A 363 19.12 -16.52 14.50
CA LEU A 363 20.40 -15.86 14.38
C LEU A 363 21.50 -16.89 14.10
N LEU A 364 22.44 -16.53 13.22
CA LEU A 364 23.62 -17.33 12.97
C LEU A 364 24.60 -17.24 14.16
N GLU A 365 25.21 -18.37 14.50
CA GLU A 365 26.25 -18.48 15.53
C GLU A 365 27.67 -18.39 14.95
N ILE A 366 27.79 -18.55 13.63
CA ILE A 366 29.04 -18.39 12.90
C ILE A 366 29.31 -16.91 12.60
N PRO A 367 30.58 -16.49 12.41
CA PRO A 367 30.93 -15.12 12.06
C PRO A 367 30.21 -14.63 10.79
N ILE A 368 29.87 -13.34 10.75
CA ILE A 368 29.24 -12.71 9.57
C ILE A 368 30.16 -12.81 8.33
N SER A 369 31.48 -12.73 8.55
CA SER A 369 32.48 -12.91 7.49
C SER A 369 32.75 -14.36 7.14
N HIS A 370 32.11 -15.34 7.82
CA HIS A 370 32.35 -16.76 7.58
C HIS A 370 32.06 -17.11 6.13
N LYS A 371 32.98 -17.79 5.50
CA LYS A 371 32.81 -18.37 4.18
C LYS A 371 32.69 -19.88 4.30
N LEU A 372 31.81 -20.47 3.50
CA LEU A 372 31.79 -21.91 3.31
C LEU A 372 33.09 -22.35 2.60
N GLU A 373 33.40 -23.64 2.56
CA GLU A 373 34.57 -24.18 1.85
C GLU A 373 34.67 -23.68 0.42
N GLU A 374 33.53 -23.39 -0.23
CA GLU A 374 33.41 -22.86 -1.59
C GLU A 374 33.39 -21.32 -1.68
N GLY A 375 33.62 -20.63 -0.59
CA GLY A 375 33.80 -19.18 -0.58
C GLY A 375 32.55 -18.32 -0.35
N THR A 376 31.38 -18.91 -0.09
CA THR A 376 30.13 -18.18 0.06
C THR A 376 29.60 -18.20 1.50
N ASN A 377 29.29 -17.01 2.06
CA ASN A 377 28.65 -16.92 3.36
C ASN A 377 27.24 -17.55 3.34
N PRO A 378 26.79 -18.30 4.38
CA PRO A 378 25.47 -18.94 4.40
C PRO A 378 24.30 -17.98 4.18
N ARG A 379 24.34 -16.75 4.72
CA ARG A 379 23.30 -15.72 4.46
C ARG A 379 23.35 -15.19 3.02
N SER A 380 24.56 -15.06 2.46
CA SER A 380 24.73 -14.64 1.08
C SER A 380 24.25 -15.72 0.11
N LEU A 381 24.56 -16.99 0.40
CA LEU A 381 24.06 -18.12 -0.36
C LEU A 381 22.53 -18.22 -0.29
N GLU A 382 21.94 -18.13 0.91
CA GLU A 382 20.49 -18.10 1.12
C GLU A 382 19.83 -17.03 0.26
N LYS A 383 20.34 -15.79 0.30
CA LYS A 383 19.81 -14.67 -0.52
C LYS A 383 19.92 -14.95 -2.03
N ALA A 384 21.08 -15.40 -2.49
CA ALA A 384 21.32 -15.67 -3.90
C ALA A 384 20.41 -16.80 -4.42
N GLN A 385 20.26 -17.86 -3.66
CA GLN A 385 19.42 -19.01 -4.03
C GLN A 385 17.93 -18.68 -4.02
N ILE A 386 17.48 -17.82 -3.09
CA ILE A 386 16.08 -17.34 -3.10
C ILE A 386 15.81 -16.49 -4.34
N VAL A 387 16.73 -15.59 -4.71
CA VAL A 387 16.60 -14.78 -5.93
C VAL A 387 16.58 -15.68 -7.17
N HIS A 388 17.46 -16.68 -7.23
CA HIS A 388 17.48 -17.64 -8.35
C HIS A 388 16.17 -18.44 -8.46
N LEU A 389 15.62 -18.91 -7.33
CA LEU A 389 14.30 -19.53 -7.30
C LEU A 389 13.20 -18.58 -7.78
N MET A 390 13.21 -17.34 -7.32
CA MET A 390 12.24 -16.32 -7.74
C MET A 390 12.32 -16.05 -9.24
N ASN A 391 13.53 -16.08 -9.81
CA ASN A 391 13.73 -15.93 -11.26
C ASN A 391 13.18 -17.10 -12.06
N ILE A 392 13.40 -18.34 -11.61
CA ILE A 392 12.78 -19.53 -12.24
C ILE A 392 11.26 -19.39 -12.24
N ILE A 393 10.67 -18.98 -11.12
CA ILE A 393 9.22 -18.81 -11.01
C ILE A 393 8.72 -17.67 -11.91
N ALA A 394 9.45 -16.56 -11.99
CA ALA A 394 9.11 -15.47 -12.90
C ALA A 394 9.12 -15.93 -14.36
N GLU A 395 10.15 -16.65 -14.77
CA GLU A 395 10.34 -17.14 -16.12
C GLU A 395 9.29 -18.18 -16.55
N GLU A 396 8.93 -19.11 -15.66
CA GLU A 396 8.02 -20.23 -16.01
C GLU A 396 6.53 -19.89 -15.81
N ILE A 397 6.19 -18.82 -15.04
CA ILE A 397 4.79 -18.53 -14.68
C ILE A 397 4.34 -17.16 -15.14
N PHE A 398 5.19 -16.12 -15.07
CA PHE A 398 4.74 -14.73 -15.18
C PHE A 398 5.23 -13.97 -16.39
N ILE A 399 6.52 -14.10 -16.75
CA ILE A 399 7.10 -13.39 -17.90
C ILE A 399 6.41 -13.89 -19.18
N ASP A 400 5.97 -12.97 -20.03
CA ASP A 400 5.21 -13.22 -21.26
C ASP A 400 3.88 -13.98 -21.08
N GLN A 401 3.44 -14.18 -19.83
CA GLN A 401 2.19 -14.87 -19.48
C GLN A 401 1.20 -13.93 -18.80
N PHE A 402 1.68 -13.08 -17.89
CA PHE A 402 0.84 -12.14 -17.15
C PHE A 402 0.91 -10.75 -17.79
N ASP A 403 -0.23 -10.27 -18.27
CA ASP A 403 -0.39 -8.94 -18.85
C ASP A 403 -0.74 -7.94 -17.73
N LEU A 404 0.13 -6.96 -17.49
CA LEU A 404 -0.05 -5.93 -16.47
C LEU A 404 -1.19 -4.95 -16.79
N ASP A 405 -1.52 -4.77 -18.07
CA ASP A 405 -2.61 -3.88 -18.51
C ASP A 405 -3.98 -4.52 -18.21
N ILE A 406 -4.10 -5.83 -18.36
CA ILE A 406 -5.30 -6.59 -17.94
C ILE A 406 -5.42 -6.59 -16.41
N GLY A 407 -4.30 -6.68 -15.70
CA GLY A 407 -4.20 -6.67 -14.24
C GLY A 407 -4.94 -7.81 -13.56
N THR A 408 -5.31 -7.61 -12.29
CA THR A 408 -5.96 -8.65 -11.46
C THR A 408 -7.44 -8.40 -11.20
N SER A 409 -8.00 -7.27 -11.70
CA SER A 409 -9.34 -6.83 -11.32
C SER A 409 -10.41 -7.71 -11.92
N ARG A 410 -11.20 -8.37 -11.05
CA ARG A 410 -12.39 -9.14 -11.39
C ARG A 410 -12.19 -10.24 -12.45
N ILE A 411 -10.98 -10.81 -12.57
CA ILE A 411 -10.64 -11.82 -13.60
C ILE A 411 -11.64 -12.98 -13.58
N GLU A 412 -11.92 -13.57 -12.42
CA GLU A 412 -12.88 -14.68 -12.33
C GLU A 412 -14.31 -14.26 -12.73
N SER A 413 -14.71 -13.02 -12.43
CA SER A 413 -16.03 -12.50 -12.87
C SER A 413 -16.08 -12.23 -14.38
N LYS A 414 -14.98 -11.77 -14.99
CA LYS A 414 -14.87 -11.62 -16.45
C LYS A 414 -15.05 -12.96 -17.16
N ILE A 415 -14.34 -13.99 -16.67
CA ILE A 415 -14.46 -15.36 -17.19
C ILE A 415 -15.91 -15.88 -17.08
N GLN A 416 -16.56 -15.67 -15.94
CA GLN A 416 -17.97 -16.08 -15.71
C GLN A 416 -18.96 -15.40 -16.66
N LYS A 417 -18.68 -14.16 -17.06
CA LYS A 417 -19.49 -13.41 -18.04
C LYS A 417 -19.20 -13.78 -19.48
N GLY A 418 -18.21 -14.65 -19.74
CA GLY A 418 -17.78 -15.03 -21.08
C GLY A 418 -16.92 -13.98 -21.75
N GLU A 419 -16.31 -13.05 -20.99
CA GLU A 419 -15.33 -12.12 -21.52
C GLU A 419 -14.05 -12.88 -21.89
N ASP A 420 -13.43 -12.51 -23.00
CA ASP A 420 -12.20 -13.14 -23.48
C ASP A 420 -11.00 -12.67 -22.63
N VAL A 421 -10.44 -13.58 -21.84
CA VAL A 421 -9.23 -13.36 -21.04
C VAL A 421 -8.20 -14.40 -21.47
N PRO A 422 -6.98 -14.00 -21.86
CA PRO A 422 -5.94 -14.94 -22.31
C PRO A 422 -5.69 -16.03 -21.26
N LEU A 423 -5.61 -17.29 -21.71
CA LEU A 423 -5.47 -18.44 -20.81
C LEU A 423 -4.17 -18.40 -20.00
N GLU A 424 -3.12 -17.88 -20.60
CA GLU A 424 -1.81 -17.67 -19.97
C GLU A 424 -1.93 -16.68 -18.81
N HIS A 425 -2.66 -15.58 -19.03
CA HIS A 425 -2.92 -14.58 -18.01
C HIS A 425 -3.75 -15.16 -16.84
N VAL A 426 -4.79 -15.95 -17.14
CA VAL A 426 -5.61 -16.63 -16.13
C VAL A 426 -4.75 -17.59 -15.29
N ARG A 427 -3.88 -18.37 -15.96
CA ARG A 427 -2.92 -19.28 -15.31
C ARG A 427 -2.03 -18.53 -14.30
N ALA A 428 -1.33 -17.51 -14.77
CA ALA A 428 -0.41 -16.72 -13.97
C ALA A 428 -1.14 -16.04 -12.79
N PHE A 429 -2.31 -15.43 -13.03
CA PHE A 429 -3.14 -14.84 -12.00
C PHE A 429 -3.54 -15.85 -10.91
N ARG A 430 -3.99 -17.04 -11.29
CA ARG A 430 -4.42 -18.08 -10.33
C ARG A 430 -3.25 -18.61 -9.52
N MET A 431 -2.12 -18.90 -10.18
CA MET A 431 -0.92 -19.40 -9.50
C MET A 431 -0.29 -18.37 -8.55
N GLY A 432 -0.48 -17.07 -8.77
CA GLY A 432 -0.01 -15.98 -7.92
C GLY A 432 -0.84 -15.73 -6.65
N LYS A 433 -2.02 -16.38 -6.49
CA LYS A 433 -2.82 -16.25 -5.26
C LYS A 433 -2.09 -16.82 -4.05
N GLU A 434 -2.07 -16.09 -2.93
CA GLU A 434 -1.31 -16.42 -1.71
C GLU A 434 -1.54 -17.86 -1.24
N GLU A 435 -2.80 -18.25 -1.11
CA GLU A 435 -3.19 -19.57 -0.61
C GLU A 435 -2.79 -20.72 -1.54
N ILE A 436 -2.70 -20.47 -2.83
CA ILE A 436 -2.24 -21.42 -3.84
C ILE A 436 -0.72 -21.51 -3.81
N MET A 437 -0.07 -20.34 -3.87
CA MET A 437 1.38 -20.21 -3.86
C MET A 437 2.01 -20.84 -2.61
N TYR A 438 1.38 -20.65 -1.43
CA TYR A 438 1.80 -21.31 -0.19
C TYR A 438 1.91 -22.83 -0.35
N ASN A 439 0.92 -23.47 -0.94
CA ASN A 439 0.87 -24.91 -1.05
C ASN A 439 1.90 -25.49 -2.04
N TRP A 440 2.06 -24.86 -3.20
CA TRP A 440 3.06 -25.38 -4.15
C TRP A 440 4.50 -25.00 -3.76
N LEU A 441 4.76 -23.92 -3.05
CA LEU A 441 6.07 -23.63 -2.44
C LEU A 441 6.40 -24.59 -1.30
N LYS A 442 5.40 -25.02 -0.53
CA LYS A 442 5.59 -26.08 0.46
C LYS A 442 6.06 -27.39 -0.20
N TYR A 443 5.51 -27.75 -1.35
CA TYR A 443 5.97 -28.93 -2.10
C TYR A 443 7.40 -28.73 -2.67
N LEU A 444 7.73 -27.52 -3.09
CA LEU A 444 9.09 -27.19 -3.50
C LEU A 444 10.09 -27.38 -2.34
N SER A 445 9.75 -26.90 -1.14
CA SER A 445 10.55 -27.15 0.06
C SER A 445 10.78 -28.65 0.32
N GLN A 446 9.74 -29.49 0.11
CA GLN A 446 9.87 -30.95 0.24
C GLN A 446 10.78 -31.56 -0.85
N ILE A 447 10.76 -31.04 -2.08
CA ILE A 447 11.67 -31.47 -3.15
C ILE A 447 13.12 -31.20 -2.73
N VAL A 448 13.41 -29.99 -2.25
CA VAL A 448 14.76 -29.63 -1.79
C VAL A 448 15.22 -30.55 -0.65
N GLN A 449 14.39 -30.72 0.37
CA GLN A 449 14.67 -31.60 1.51
C GLN A 449 14.91 -33.06 1.06
N SER A 450 14.05 -33.58 0.22
CA SER A 450 14.16 -34.95 -0.28
C SER A 450 15.43 -35.19 -1.10
N HIS A 451 15.87 -34.18 -1.86
CA HIS A 451 17.12 -34.23 -2.62
C HIS A 451 18.34 -34.45 -1.69
N PHE A 452 18.49 -33.65 -0.64
CA PHE A 452 19.60 -33.79 0.30
C PHE A 452 19.53 -35.11 1.07
N ILE A 453 18.34 -35.52 1.53
CA ILE A 453 18.14 -36.79 2.22
C ILE A 453 18.56 -37.96 1.30
N SER A 454 18.19 -37.91 0.02
CA SER A 454 18.55 -38.96 -0.94
C SER A 454 20.06 -39.08 -1.21
N GLN A 455 20.82 -38.00 -0.95
CA GLN A 455 22.28 -37.99 -1.04
C GLN A 455 22.95 -38.37 0.30
N GLY A 456 22.16 -38.74 1.32
CA GLY A 456 22.71 -39.09 2.64
C GLY A 456 23.20 -37.89 3.45
N GLN A 457 22.84 -36.67 3.06
CA GLN A 457 23.24 -35.46 3.78
C GLN A 457 22.18 -35.13 4.85
N PRO A 458 22.59 -35.00 6.15
CA PRO A 458 21.70 -34.50 7.17
C PRO A 458 21.48 -33.01 6.94
N VAL A 459 20.22 -32.60 6.77
CA VAL A 459 19.85 -31.20 6.58
C VAL A 459 18.91 -30.72 7.66
N ASP A 460 19.14 -29.49 8.11
CA ASP A 460 18.18 -28.77 8.94
C ASP A 460 17.10 -28.15 8.02
N GLU A 461 15.86 -28.59 8.18
CA GLU A 461 14.71 -28.12 7.39
C GLU A 461 14.54 -26.61 7.45
N LYS A 462 15.00 -25.96 8.51
CA LYS A 462 14.94 -24.50 8.69
C LYS A 462 16.02 -23.75 7.92
N LYS A 463 17.07 -24.46 7.46
CA LYS A 463 18.26 -23.89 6.81
C LYS A 463 18.44 -24.35 5.38
N LEU A 464 17.40 -24.86 4.72
CA LEU A 464 17.51 -25.50 3.39
C LEU A 464 18.27 -24.63 2.38
N PHE A 465 18.03 -23.34 2.36
CA PHE A 465 18.66 -22.39 1.41
C PHE A 465 20.07 -21.92 1.84
N GLN A 466 20.58 -22.40 2.95
CA GLN A 466 21.98 -22.20 3.36
C GLN A 466 22.91 -23.36 2.92
N TYR A 467 22.36 -24.40 2.32
CA TYR A 467 23.12 -25.46 1.65
C TYR A 467 23.17 -25.15 0.15
N GLU A 468 24.30 -25.42 -0.49
CA GLU A 468 24.46 -25.17 -1.91
C GLU A 468 23.64 -26.17 -2.75
N PHE A 469 22.88 -25.66 -3.72
CA PHE A 469 22.06 -26.47 -4.59
C PHE A 469 22.85 -26.86 -5.84
N SER A 470 22.87 -28.16 -6.15
CA SER A 470 23.45 -28.67 -7.37
C SER A 470 22.63 -28.27 -8.61
N ASP A 471 23.26 -28.27 -9.79
CA ASP A 471 22.58 -28.05 -11.07
C ASP A 471 21.43 -29.04 -11.30
N THR A 472 21.58 -30.26 -10.82
CA THR A 472 20.52 -31.28 -10.87
C THR A 472 19.31 -30.87 -10.04
N LEU A 473 19.53 -30.32 -8.84
CA LEU A 473 18.44 -29.83 -8.00
C LEU A 473 17.74 -28.63 -8.66
N TRP A 474 18.49 -27.67 -9.20
CA TRP A 474 17.93 -26.54 -9.93
C TRP A 474 17.12 -26.96 -11.15
N THR A 475 17.60 -27.95 -11.90
CA THR A 475 16.87 -28.56 -13.03
C THR A 475 15.56 -29.20 -12.57
N ASN A 476 15.57 -29.93 -11.46
CA ASN A 476 14.37 -30.57 -10.89
C ASN A 476 13.36 -29.51 -10.41
N ILE A 477 13.84 -28.42 -9.80
CA ILE A 477 13.00 -27.28 -9.37
C ILE A 477 12.35 -26.62 -10.60
N ARG A 478 13.12 -26.35 -11.65
CA ARG A 478 12.59 -25.75 -12.88
C ARG A 478 11.55 -26.65 -13.54
N ASN A 479 11.83 -27.94 -13.67
CA ASN A 479 10.88 -28.90 -14.21
C ASN A 479 9.59 -28.96 -13.37
N TYR A 480 9.73 -28.95 -12.05
CA TYR A 480 8.58 -28.92 -11.15
C TYR A 480 7.71 -27.69 -11.38
N VAL A 481 8.29 -26.49 -11.40
CA VAL A 481 7.54 -25.23 -11.60
C VAL A 481 6.86 -25.24 -12.96
N LYS A 482 7.58 -25.64 -14.01
CA LYS A 482 7.07 -25.72 -15.38
C LYS A 482 5.92 -26.72 -15.52
N ASN A 483 6.10 -27.96 -15.07
CA ASN A 483 5.05 -28.98 -15.11
C ASN A 483 3.83 -28.60 -14.29
N LEU A 484 4.04 -27.98 -13.13
CA LEU A 484 2.96 -27.47 -12.30
C LEU A 484 2.16 -26.39 -13.03
N SER A 485 2.81 -25.47 -13.74
CA SER A 485 2.14 -24.40 -14.49
C SER A 485 1.29 -24.93 -15.65
N LEU A 486 1.61 -26.08 -16.18
CA LEU A 486 0.89 -26.71 -17.29
C LEU A 486 -0.33 -27.55 -16.85
N LEU A 487 -0.59 -27.68 -15.55
CA LEU A 487 -1.76 -28.42 -15.09
C LEU A 487 -3.07 -27.78 -15.59
N PRO A 488 -4.02 -28.59 -16.13
CA PRO A 488 -5.24 -28.05 -16.74
C PRO A 488 -6.13 -27.24 -15.79
N LEU A 489 -5.99 -27.41 -14.48
CA LEU A 489 -6.82 -26.68 -13.52
C LEU A 489 -6.66 -25.16 -13.63
N TRP A 490 -5.48 -24.68 -14.01
CA TRP A 490 -5.21 -23.23 -14.06
C TRP A 490 -5.97 -22.50 -15.15
N THR A 491 -6.32 -23.19 -16.22
CA THR A 491 -7.03 -22.61 -17.38
C THR A 491 -8.48 -23.09 -17.49
N ASN A 492 -8.94 -23.93 -16.55
CA ASN A 492 -10.31 -24.44 -16.55
C ASN A 492 -11.31 -23.37 -16.06
N ASN A 493 -12.10 -22.84 -17.00
CA ASN A 493 -13.10 -21.79 -16.73
C ASN A 493 -14.27 -22.28 -15.89
N THR A 494 -14.61 -23.58 -15.90
CA THR A 494 -15.71 -24.12 -15.09
C THR A 494 -15.42 -24.05 -13.58
N LEU A 495 -14.16 -23.92 -13.18
CA LEU A 495 -13.73 -23.79 -11.80
C LEU A 495 -13.80 -22.34 -11.27
N SER A 496 -14.08 -21.36 -12.13
CA SER A 496 -14.10 -19.94 -11.76
C SER A 496 -15.11 -19.59 -10.67
N THR A 497 -16.25 -20.30 -10.60
CA THR A 497 -17.28 -20.10 -9.56
C THR A 497 -17.04 -20.95 -8.32
N THR A 498 -16.68 -22.21 -8.52
CA THR A 498 -16.69 -23.22 -7.45
C THR A 498 -15.37 -23.28 -6.66
N VAL A 499 -14.24 -22.98 -7.32
CA VAL A 499 -12.90 -23.14 -6.74
C VAL A 499 -12.15 -21.80 -6.65
N PHE A 500 -12.20 -20.97 -7.71
CA PHE A 500 -11.46 -19.72 -7.78
C PHE A 500 -12.29 -18.46 -7.46
N GLY A 501 -13.62 -18.56 -7.43
CA GLY A 501 -14.54 -17.42 -7.31
C GLY A 501 -14.62 -16.75 -5.94
N GLY A 502 -14.00 -17.33 -4.91
CA GLY A 502 -13.95 -16.79 -3.56
C GLY A 502 -12.55 -16.90 -2.95
N LYS A 503 -12.35 -16.22 -1.82
CA LYS A 503 -11.10 -16.38 -1.05
C LYS A 503 -11.17 -17.71 -0.30
N GLN A 504 -10.28 -18.62 -0.66
CA GLN A 504 -10.11 -19.90 0.01
C GLN A 504 -8.95 -19.83 1.01
N ASN A 505 -8.86 -20.79 1.93
CA ASN A 505 -7.76 -20.89 2.87
C ASN A 505 -6.67 -21.87 2.38
N TYR A 506 -5.53 -21.89 3.07
CA TYR A 506 -4.42 -22.78 2.74
C TYR A 506 -4.80 -24.27 2.77
N GLN A 507 -5.65 -24.67 3.72
CA GLN A 507 -6.09 -26.05 3.87
C GLN A 507 -6.96 -26.52 2.69
N PHE A 508 -7.80 -25.65 2.17
CA PHE A 508 -8.62 -25.93 0.98
C PHE A 508 -7.74 -26.35 -0.20
N TRP A 509 -6.70 -25.58 -0.49
CA TRP A 509 -5.77 -25.90 -1.58
C TRP A 509 -4.87 -27.09 -1.27
N GLY A 510 -4.48 -27.25 0.01
CA GLY A 510 -3.78 -28.46 0.45
C GLY A 510 -4.59 -29.72 0.19
N THR A 511 -5.90 -29.72 0.45
CA THR A 511 -6.79 -30.84 0.14
C THR A 511 -6.86 -31.14 -1.34
N ILE A 512 -7.01 -30.11 -2.19
CA ILE A 512 -7.01 -30.29 -3.66
C ILE A 512 -5.71 -30.95 -4.13
N PHE A 513 -4.57 -30.50 -3.66
CA PHE A 513 -3.27 -31.02 -4.09
C PHE A 513 -3.01 -32.45 -3.63
N THR A 514 -3.55 -32.84 -2.45
CA THR A 514 -3.36 -34.18 -1.88
C THR A 514 -4.43 -35.20 -2.31
N SER A 515 -5.63 -34.76 -2.67
CA SER A 515 -6.74 -35.67 -3.04
C SER A 515 -7.19 -35.55 -4.50
N GLY A 516 -6.87 -34.44 -5.17
CA GLY A 516 -7.40 -34.10 -6.49
C GLY A 516 -8.77 -33.42 -6.47
N ALA A 517 -9.45 -33.35 -5.33
CA ALA A 517 -10.78 -32.78 -5.18
C ALA A 517 -10.84 -31.71 -4.09
N SER A 518 -11.78 -30.76 -4.22
CA SER A 518 -12.04 -29.78 -3.16
C SER A 518 -12.69 -30.44 -1.94
N PRO A 519 -12.68 -29.82 -0.76
CA PRO A 519 -13.39 -30.32 0.42
C PRO A 519 -14.89 -30.52 0.20
N GLN A 520 -15.48 -29.84 -0.80
CA GLN A 520 -16.89 -29.99 -1.19
C GLN A 520 -17.12 -31.10 -2.25
N GLY A 521 -16.08 -31.87 -2.59
CA GLY A 521 -16.16 -32.98 -3.53
C GLY A 521 -16.08 -32.57 -5.02
N VAL A 522 -15.76 -31.31 -5.36
CA VAL A 522 -15.55 -30.90 -6.75
C VAL A 522 -14.22 -31.46 -7.22
N GLN A 523 -14.23 -32.27 -8.29
CA GLN A 523 -13.01 -32.79 -8.93
C GLN A 523 -12.28 -31.65 -9.63
N VAL A 524 -11.04 -31.41 -9.24
CA VAL A 524 -10.19 -30.29 -9.73
C VAL A 524 -8.99 -30.81 -10.52
N LEU A 525 -8.39 -31.90 -10.05
CA LEU A 525 -7.29 -32.62 -10.71
C LEU A 525 -7.73 -34.05 -10.99
N ALA A 526 -7.28 -34.62 -12.08
CA ALA A 526 -7.56 -36.02 -12.41
C ALA A 526 -7.01 -37.00 -11.35
N ARG A 527 -5.93 -36.62 -10.69
CA ARG A 527 -5.27 -37.36 -9.60
C ARG A 527 -4.54 -36.39 -8.66
N PRO A 528 -4.18 -36.81 -7.44
CA PRO A 528 -3.32 -36.04 -6.53
C PRO A 528 -2.01 -35.62 -7.21
N ILE A 529 -1.42 -34.52 -6.77
CA ILE A 529 -0.11 -34.06 -7.25
C ILE A 529 0.93 -35.12 -6.88
N ASN A 530 1.70 -35.56 -7.87
CA ASN A 530 2.85 -36.46 -7.71
C ASN A 530 4.14 -35.68 -7.93
N LEU A 531 4.89 -35.44 -6.86
CA LEU A 531 6.14 -34.64 -6.92
C LEU A 531 7.21 -35.27 -7.82
N LEU A 532 7.31 -36.61 -7.87
CA LEU A 532 8.30 -37.27 -8.71
C LEU A 532 7.98 -37.14 -10.21
N GLU A 533 6.68 -37.09 -10.56
CA GLU A 533 6.27 -36.84 -11.94
C GLU A 533 6.51 -35.41 -12.37
N LEU A 534 6.22 -34.46 -11.52
CA LEU A 534 6.41 -33.04 -11.84
C LEU A 534 7.89 -32.63 -11.98
N GLN A 535 8.85 -33.42 -11.48
CA GLN A 535 10.28 -33.18 -11.65
C GLN A 535 10.86 -33.73 -12.94
N LYS A 536 10.09 -34.53 -13.73
CA LYS A 536 10.57 -35.09 -14.98
C LYS A 536 10.70 -34.00 -16.06
N PRO A 537 11.70 -34.09 -16.94
CA PRO A 537 11.79 -33.22 -18.11
C PRO A 537 10.53 -33.38 -18.99
N ILE A 538 10.11 -32.27 -19.62
CA ILE A 538 8.98 -32.21 -20.57
C ILE A 538 9.50 -32.66 -21.95
#